data_3c71d8b5cae7bab77cd1b9e56643121c
#
_entry.id   3c71d8b5cae7bab77cd1b9e56643121c
#
_cell.length_a   1.000
_cell.length_b   1.000
_cell.length_c   1.000
_cell.angle_alpha   90.00
_cell.angle_beta   90.00
_cell.angle_gamma   90.00
#
_symmetry.space_group_name_H-M   'P 1'
#
loop_
_entity.id
_entity.type
_entity.pdbx_description
1 polymer ?
#
loop_
_entity_poly.entity_id
_entity_poly.type
_entity_poly.pdbx_seq_one_letter_code
_entity_poly.pdbx_strand_id
1 'polypeptide(L)'
;MYVSFSSPDKVLVKSLTLNDTSEALTVAAEDHVTVLLACQTFGRPRPTDVKLTKVDNDSFADAHKAQVSKTGRWRSESTVTLSDVQCSDMGTYVCTASNGVGPEDSRSVLLNVRCES
;
A
#
# COMPACT_ATOMS: atom_id res chain seq x y z
N MET A 1 -1.50 22.69 33.99
CA MET A 1 -1.30 22.74 32.71
C MET A 1 -1.63 21.47 32.07
N TYR A 2 -2.13 21.49 30.96
CA TYR A 2 -2.46 20.41 30.44
C TYR A 2 -1.96 20.39 29.12
N VAL A 3 -1.63 19.36 28.76
CA VAL A 3 -1.10 19.26 27.51
C VAL A 3 -2.02 18.52 26.67
N SER A 4 -2.44 19.13 25.64
CA SER A 4 -3.18 18.42 24.74
C SER A 4 -2.35 18.11 23.62
N PHE A 5 -2.50 16.95 23.14
CA PHE A 5 -1.87 16.70 21.97
C PHE A 5 -2.79 15.93 21.21
N SER A 6 -2.74 16.13 20.00
CA SER A 6 -3.28 15.23 19.06
C SER A 6 -2.65 13.92 19.34
N SER A 7 -3.34 12.89 19.19
CA SER A 7 -2.86 11.59 19.45
C SER A 7 -1.53 11.37 18.73
N PRO A 8 -0.40 11.34 19.44
CA PRO A 8 0.88 11.19 18.78
C PRO A 8 1.08 9.79 18.23
N ASP A 9 0.30 8.84 18.73
CA ASP A 9 0.44 7.46 18.35
C ASP A 9 -0.46 7.09 17.17
N LYS A 10 -1.15 8.07 16.59
CA LYS A 10 -2.03 7.79 15.47
C LYS A 10 -1.24 7.51 14.21
N VAL A 11 -1.60 6.41 13.54
CA VAL A 11 -0.97 6.01 12.29
C VAL A 11 -1.80 6.53 11.13
N LEU A 12 -1.13 6.95 10.07
CA LEU A 12 -1.77 7.34 8.83
C LEU A 12 -1.15 6.63 7.67
N VAL A 13 -1.98 6.10 6.78
CA VAL A 13 -1.52 5.74 5.46
C VAL A 13 -1.64 7.00 4.62
N LYS A 14 -0.51 7.66 4.37
CA LYS A 14 -0.52 8.95 3.70
C LYS A 14 -0.88 8.84 2.24
N SER A 15 -0.41 7.80 1.59
CA SER A 15 -0.76 7.56 0.20
C SER A 15 -0.60 6.09 -0.13
N LEU A 16 -1.42 5.64 -1.05
CA LEU A 16 -1.29 4.32 -1.66
C LEU A 16 -1.48 4.54 -3.15
N THR A 17 -0.46 4.20 -3.93
CA THR A 17 -0.46 4.50 -5.35
C THR A 17 -0.08 3.29 -6.19
N LEU A 18 -0.56 3.30 -7.43
CA LEU A 18 -0.11 2.39 -8.48
C LEU A 18 0.49 3.27 -9.56
N ASN A 19 1.81 3.22 -9.74
CA ASN A 19 2.54 4.09 -10.68
C ASN A 19 2.17 5.55 -10.48
N ASP A 20 2.16 5.98 -9.20
CA ASP A 20 1.86 7.36 -8.77
C ASP A 20 0.39 7.77 -8.96
N THR A 21 -0.49 6.83 -9.24
CA THR A 21 -1.92 7.09 -9.35
C THR A 21 -2.63 6.62 -8.09
N SER A 22 -3.42 7.50 -7.46
CA SER A 22 -3.90 7.25 -6.10
C SER A 22 -5.30 6.68 -6.00
N GLU A 23 -6.06 6.57 -7.09
CA GLU A 23 -7.42 6.04 -7.02
C GLU A 23 -7.58 4.76 -7.81
N ALA A 24 -7.31 4.82 -9.09
CA ALA A 24 -7.44 3.67 -9.96
C ALA A 24 -6.50 3.81 -11.15
N LEU A 25 -5.93 2.71 -11.55
CA LEU A 25 -5.06 2.66 -12.71
C LEU A 25 -5.60 1.60 -13.66
N THR A 26 -5.69 1.92 -14.94
CA THR A 26 -6.07 0.95 -15.96
C THR A 26 -4.90 0.70 -16.90
N VAL A 27 -4.56 -0.57 -17.08
CA VAL A 27 -3.50 -0.97 -18.00
C VAL A 27 -4.01 -2.10 -18.87
N ALA A 28 -3.34 -2.37 -19.98
CA ALA A 28 -3.67 -3.48 -20.84
C ALA A 28 -2.69 -4.62 -20.62
N ALA A 29 -3.19 -5.84 -20.45
CA ALA A 29 -2.33 -7.00 -20.20
C ALA A 29 -1.36 -7.23 -21.36
N GLU A 30 -1.78 -6.96 -22.58
CA GLU A 30 -0.94 -7.16 -23.76
C GLU A 30 0.27 -6.22 -23.81
N ASP A 31 0.23 -5.13 -23.04
CA ASP A 31 1.34 -4.18 -23.02
C ASP A 31 2.48 -4.59 -22.09
N HIS A 32 2.30 -5.67 -21.33
CA HIS A 32 3.31 -6.19 -20.40
C HIS A 32 3.86 -5.11 -19.48
N VAL A 33 2.96 -4.35 -18.88
CA VAL A 33 3.31 -3.18 -18.06
C VAL A 33 3.84 -3.63 -16.70
N THR A 34 4.80 -2.88 -16.17
CA THR A 34 5.24 -3.05 -14.78
C THR A 34 4.52 -2.01 -13.93
N VAL A 35 3.91 -2.45 -12.85
CA VAL A 35 3.18 -1.55 -11.95
C VAL A 35 3.85 -1.57 -10.59
N LEU A 36 4.13 -0.37 -10.07
CA LEU A 36 4.71 -0.21 -8.75
C LEU A 36 3.60 0.17 -7.77
N LEU A 37 3.36 -0.71 -6.80
CA LEU A 37 2.42 -0.46 -5.71
C LEU A 37 3.23 0.13 -4.56
N ALA A 38 2.93 1.35 -4.16
CA ALA A 38 3.67 2.06 -3.12
C ALA A 38 2.74 2.58 -2.04
N CYS A 39 3.10 2.31 -0.79
CA CYS A 39 2.33 2.77 0.36
C CYS A 39 3.25 3.60 1.26
N GLN A 40 2.90 4.87 1.47
CA GLN A 40 3.63 5.74 2.37
C GLN A 40 2.86 5.90 3.65
N THR A 41 3.54 5.69 4.77
CA THR A 41 2.91 5.71 6.08
C THR A 41 3.63 6.66 7.02
N PHE A 42 2.88 7.12 8.03
CA PHE A 42 3.39 8.01 9.05
C PHE A 42 2.79 7.61 10.39
N GLY A 43 3.54 7.75 11.44
CA GLY A 43 3.02 7.50 12.79
C GLY A 43 4.09 7.70 13.83
N ARG A 44 3.68 7.93 15.07
CA ARG A 44 4.58 8.06 16.21
C ARG A 44 4.12 7.12 17.31
N PRO A 45 4.86 6.04 17.54
CA PRO A 45 6.08 5.64 16.83
C PRO A 45 5.82 5.25 15.39
N ARG A 46 6.91 5.17 14.63
CA ARG A 46 6.82 4.82 13.21
C ARG A 46 6.10 3.48 13.05
N PRO A 47 5.26 3.35 12.04
CA PRO A 47 4.58 2.09 11.80
C PRO A 47 5.58 0.95 11.60
N THR A 48 5.34 -0.14 12.31
CA THR A 48 6.20 -1.32 12.25
C THR A 48 5.50 -2.49 11.58
N ASP A 49 4.20 -2.42 11.41
CA ASP A 49 3.43 -3.47 10.77
C ASP A 49 2.65 -2.84 9.62
N VAL A 50 3.21 -2.91 8.43
CA VAL A 50 2.59 -2.40 7.22
C VAL A 50 2.37 -3.57 6.29
N LYS A 51 1.11 -3.79 5.90
CA LYS A 51 0.76 -4.91 5.05
C LYS A 51 0.16 -4.42 3.75
N LEU A 52 0.68 -4.93 2.65
CA LEU A 52 0.10 -4.72 1.33
C LEU A 52 -0.59 -6.02 0.93
N THR A 53 -1.90 -5.95 0.77
CA THR A 53 -2.70 -7.12 0.47
C THR A 53 -3.58 -6.87 -0.75
N LYS A 54 -4.11 -7.94 -1.30
CA LYS A 54 -5.06 -7.86 -2.40
C LYS A 54 -6.36 -8.49 -1.93
N VAL A 55 -7.46 -7.80 -2.14
CA VAL A 55 -8.77 -8.30 -1.75
C VAL A 55 -9.03 -9.62 -2.48
N ASP A 56 -9.55 -10.60 -1.74
CA ASP A 56 -9.87 -11.94 -2.25
C ASP A 56 -8.64 -12.76 -2.67
N ASN A 57 -7.45 -12.36 -2.24
CA ASN A 57 -6.26 -13.16 -2.50
C ASN A 57 -5.38 -13.17 -1.26
N ASP A 58 -5.61 -14.13 -0.39
CA ASP A 58 -4.90 -14.22 0.88
C ASP A 58 -3.42 -14.53 0.74
N SER A 59 -3.00 -15.05 -0.39
CA SER A 59 -1.59 -15.37 -0.59
C SER A 59 -0.80 -14.26 -1.27
N PHE A 60 -1.44 -13.12 -1.56
CA PHE A 60 -0.73 -12.04 -2.25
C PHE A 60 0.49 -11.58 -1.46
N ALA A 61 0.32 -11.34 -0.16
CA ALA A 61 1.41 -10.83 0.67
C ALA A 61 2.56 -11.82 0.79
N ASP A 62 2.26 -13.11 0.75
CA ASP A 62 3.31 -14.15 0.80
C ASP A 62 4.06 -14.26 -0.53
N ALA A 63 3.35 -14.06 -1.62
CA ALA A 63 3.94 -14.15 -2.96
C ALA A 63 4.73 -12.91 -3.34
N HIS A 64 4.33 -11.74 -2.78
CA HIS A 64 4.94 -10.47 -3.14
C HIS A 64 5.39 -9.75 -1.88
N LYS A 65 6.59 -10.03 -1.43
CA LYS A 65 7.09 -9.39 -0.21
C LYS A 65 7.43 -7.94 -0.50
N ALA A 66 6.89 -7.07 0.32
CA ALA A 66 7.13 -5.64 0.16
C ALA A 66 8.55 -5.28 0.59
N GLN A 67 9.13 -4.33 -0.12
CA GLN A 67 10.38 -3.73 0.29
C GLN A 67 10.05 -2.52 1.14
N VAL A 68 10.66 -2.43 2.31
CA VAL A 68 10.36 -1.39 3.27
C VAL A 68 11.55 -0.46 3.38
N SER A 69 11.29 0.84 3.23
CA SER A 69 12.30 1.88 3.38
C SER A 69 11.85 2.86 4.45
N LYS A 70 12.78 3.27 5.30
CA LYS A 70 12.49 4.28 6.29
C LYS A 70 12.81 5.63 5.66
N THR A 71 11.77 6.42 5.40
CA THR A 71 11.92 7.67 4.67
C THR A 71 12.01 8.88 5.59
N GLY A 72 11.96 8.66 6.88
CA GLY A 72 12.08 9.70 7.88
C GLY A 72 11.91 9.11 9.25
N ARG A 73 11.99 9.98 10.26
CA ARG A 73 11.93 9.51 11.65
C ARG A 73 10.62 8.80 11.95
N TRP A 74 9.52 9.31 11.39
CA TRP A 74 8.20 8.79 11.68
C TRP A 74 7.54 8.20 10.44
N ARG A 75 8.27 8.06 9.35
CA ARG A 75 7.72 7.67 8.07
C ARG A 75 8.35 6.40 7.55
N SER A 76 7.60 5.65 6.80
CA SER A 76 8.15 4.54 6.04
C SER A 76 7.40 4.40 4.73
N GLU A 77 8.02 3.71 3.80
CA GLU A 77 7.42 3.42 2.51
C GLU A 77 7.57 1.93 2.25
N SER A 78 6.49 1.29 1.86
CA SER A 78 6.49 -0.12 1.49
C SER A 78 6.10 -0.22 0.03
N THR A 79 6.85 -0.99 -0.74
CA THR A 79 6.60 -1.12 -2.17
C THR A 79 6.56 -2.57 -2.61
N VAL A 80 5.73 -2.83 -3.61
CA VAL A 80 5.68 -4.13 -4.29
C VAL A 80 5.69 -3.85 -5.78
N THR A 81 6.54 -4.55 -6.52
CA THR A 81 6.61 -4.40 -7.96
C THR A 81 5.86 -5.57 -8.63
N LEU A 82 4.88 -5.23 -9.45
CA LEU A 82 4.15 -6.21 -10.23
C LEU A 82 4.71 -6.16 -11.65
N SER A 83 5.56 -7.12 -11.98
CA SER A 83 6.19 -7.18 -13.31
C SER A 83 5.28 -7.92 -14.27
N ASP A 84 5.17 -7.40 -15.49
CA ASP A 84 4.39 -8.07 -16.53
C ASP A 84 2.97 -8.36 -16.05
N VAL A 85 2.21 -7.30 -15.78
CA VAL A 85 0.88 -7.40 -15.22
C VAL A 85 -0.03 -8.27 -16.09
N GLN A 86 -0.67 -9.23 -15.45
CA GLN A 86 -1.57 -10.18 -16.09
C GLN A 86 -3.01 -9.86 -15.71
N CYS A 87 -3.95 -10.52 -16.39
CA CYS A 87 -5.36 -10.35 -16.05
C CYS A 87 -5.65 -10.72 -14.61
N SER A 88 -4.95 -11.70 -14.07
CA SER A 88 -5.15 -12.13 -12.69
C SER A 88 -4.69 -11.11 -11.66
N ASP A 89 -3.94 -10.08 -12.10
CA ASP A 89 -3.50 -9.04 -11.18
C ASP A 89 -4.56 -7.97 -10.96
N MET A 90 -5.63 -7.98 -11.74
CA MET A 90 -6.72 -7.02 -11.56
C MET A 90 -7.35 -7.18 -10.19
N GLY A 91 -7.67 -6.09 -9.56
CA GLY A 91 -8.36 -6.12 -8.27
C GLY A 91 -8.05 -4.91 -7.41
N THR A 92 -8.51 -4.98 -6.17
CA THR A 92 -8.33 -3.91 -5.19
C THR A 92 -7.17 -4.28 -4.29
N TYR A 93 -6.23 -3.36 -4.14
CA TYR A 93 -5.08 -3.54 -3.27
C TYR A 93 -5.23 -2.64 -2.07
N VAL A 94 -4.84 -3.13 -0.90
CA VAL A 94 -5.04 -2.42 0.36
C VAL A 94 -3.72 -2.36 1.11
N CYS A 95 -3.44 -1.17 1.65
CA CYS A 95 -2.31 -0.99 2.57
C CYS A 95 -2.89 -0.73 3.96
N THR A 96 -2.49 -1.55 4.93
CA THR A 96 -2.89 -1.38 6.31
C THR A 96 -1.65 -1.16 7.15
N ALA A 97 -1.66 -0.13 7.98
CA ALA A 97 -0.50 0.22 8.80
C ALA A 97 -0.87 0.30 10.27
N SER A 98 0.01 -0.20 11.12
CA SER A 98 -0.16 -0.18 12.56
C SER A 98 1.18 0.06 13.24
N ASN A 99 1.18 0.79 14.34
CA ASN A 99 2.38 0.95 15.15
C ASN A 99 2.26 0.23 16.51
N GLY A 100 1.18 -0.53 16.70
CA GLY A 100 1.00 -1.29 17.93
C GLY A 100 0.48 -0.48 19.11
N VAL A 101 0.30 0.81 18.95
CA VAL A 101 -0.11 1.70 20.05
C VAL A 101 -1.48 2.29 19.79
N GLY A 102 -1.70 2.85 18.61
CA GLY A 102 -2.98 3.47 18.28
C GLY A 102 -3.77 2.60 17.31
N PRO A 103 -4.89 3.10 16.83
CA PRO A 103 -5.68 2.36 15.84
C PRO A 103 -4.92 2.27 14.53
N GLU A 104 -5.14 1.20 13.80
CA GLU A 104 -4.55 1.06 12.48
C GLU A 104 -5.30 1.91 11.46
N ASP A 105 -4.65 2.19 10.36
CA ASP A 105 -5.24 2.94 9.25
C ASP A 105 -5.03 2.15 7.97
N SER A 106 -5.92 2.34 7.01
CA SER A 106 -5.80 1.63 5.74
C SER A 106 -6.31 2.48 4.58
N ARG A 107 -5.82 2.17 3.39
CA ARG A 107 -6.29 2.75 2.15
C ARG A 107 -6.32 1.67 1.09
N SER A 108 -7.12 1.89 0.07
CA SER A 108 -7.23 0.97 -1.04
C SER A 108 -7.05 1.69 -2.37
N VAL A 109 -6.65 0.92 -3.37
CA VAL A 109 -6.48 1.42 -4.73
C VAL A 109 -6.89 0.31 -5.69
N LEU A 110 -7.45 0.67 -6.83
CA LEU A 110 -7.95 -0.29 -7.79
C LEU A 110 -7.03 -0.40 -9.01
N LEU A 111 -6.66 -1.62 -9.35
CA LEU A 111 -5.96 -1.90 -10.59
C LEU A 111 -6.94 -2.57 -11.56
N ASN A 112 -7.19 -1.90 -12.67
CA ASN A 112 -7.99 -2.46 -13.75
C ASN A 112 -7.04 -2.97 -14.82
N VAL A 113 -7.26 -4.18 -15.29
CA VAL A 113 -6.45 -4.75 -16.34
C VAL A 113 -7.38 -5.13 -17.50
N ARG A 114 -7.12 -4.55 -18.66
CA ARG A 114 -7.89 -4.93 -19.85
C ARG A 114 -7.31 -6.21 -20.40
N CYS A 115 -8.18 -7.20 -20.51
CA CYS A 115 -7.78 -8.52 -20.96
C CYS A 115 -8.44 -8.79 -22.29
N GLU A 116 -7.60 -8.95 -23.29
CA GLU A 116 -8.10 -9.29 -24.62
C GLU A 116 -8.23 -10.81 -24.71
N SER A 117 -9.24 -11.25 -25.33
CA SER A 117 -9.41 -12.68 -25.57
C SER A 117 -9.09 -13.04 -27.00
#